data_a77fe77681a458b1b1ea96e56854ab93
#
_entry.id   a77fe77681a458b1b1ea96e56854ab93
#
_cell.length_a   1.000
_cell.length_b   1.000
_cell.length_c   1.000
_cell.angle_alpha   90.00
_cell.angle_beta   90.00
_cell.angle_gamma   90.00
#
_symmetry.space_group_name_H-M   'P 1'
#
loop_
_entity.id
_entity.type
_entity.pdbx_description
1 polymer ?
#
loop_
_entity_poly.entity_id
_entity_poly.type
_entity_poly.pdbx_seq_one_letter_code
_entity_poly.pdbx_strand_id
1 'polypeptide(L)'
;QSAHIGRLGEYAEMAAEKNMSAIICANTHGAAQRVAPVGGKRPRLGTNPICIGVPGGKNGPFVLDFGTSATAEGKVRVKKIAGEKVPDGWVLDPDGNPTNDPNQLYGDPPGTILPMGGDQAYKGFGLSFMIEMLCGALSGGQCAYPNPPAPVGNAAFFIVINPSQYTGFEHLKTEVENLEEYVRTVPRIDGVDEV
;
A
#
# COMPACT_ATOMS: atom_id res chain seq x y z
N GLN A 1 -7.68 12.85 -14.46
CA GLN A 1 -7.41 11.47 -13.99
C GLN A 1 -6.24 10.90 -14.76
N SER A 2 -5.22 10.43 -14.10
CA SER A 2 -4.07 9.76 -14.71
C SER A 2 -4.02 8.29 -14.27
N ALA A 3 -3.36 7.46 -15.06
CA ALA A 3 -3.30 6.03 -14.77
C ALA A 3 -2.34 5.67 -13.64
N HIS A 4 -1.25 6.43 -13.45
CA HIS A 4 -0.22 6.15 -12.44
C HIS A 4 0.37 7.46 -11.93
N ILE A 5 0.54 7.59 -10.61
CA ILE A 5 1.04 8.82 -9.96
C ILE A 5 2.48 8.67 -9.43
N GLY A 6 3.16 7.58 -9.74
CA GLY A 6 4.51 7.32 -9.26
C GLY A 6 4.54 6.64 -7.88
N ARG A 7 5.68 6.72 -7.20
CA ARG A 7 5.89 6.25 -5.83
C ARG A 7 5.29 7.26 -4.86
N LEU A 8 4.44 6.82 -3.95
CA LEU A 8 3.82 7.74 -2.99
C LEU A 8 4.85 8.34 -2.03
N GLY A 9 5.90 7.59 -1.70
CA GLY A 9 7.00 8.05 -0.86
C GLY A 9 7.65 9.34 -1.34
N GLU A 10 7.74 9.59 -2.65
CA GLU A 10 8.24 10.84 -3.23
C GLU A 10 7.53 12.07 -2.67
N TYR A 11 6.19 12.04 -2.64
CA TYR A 11 5.39 13.15 -2.13
C TYR A 11 5.55 13.34 -0.62
N ALA A 12 5.73 12.24 0.11
CA ALA A 12 5.98 12.30 1.56
C ALA A 12 7.37 12.89 1.87
N GLU A 13 8.39 12.54 1.08
CA GLU A 13 9.73 13.12 1.14
C GLU A 13 9.69 14.61 0.85
N MET A 14 8.98 15.06 -0.20
CA MET A 14 8.78 16.48 -0.52
C MET A 14 8.12 17.26 0.63
N ALA A 15 7.17 16.64 1.33
CA ALA A 15 6.56 17.27 2.51
C ALA A 15 7.55 17.36 3.67
N ALA A 16 8.33 16.29 3.91
CA ALA A 16 9.33 16.24 4.97
C ALA A 16 10.48 17.24 4.77
N GLU A 17 10.87 17.52 3.52
CA GLU A 17 11.83 18.60 3.17
C GLU A 17 11.34 19.99 3.62
N LYS A 18 10.03 20.14 3.82
CA LYS A 18 9.40 21.36 4.35
C LYS A 18 9.02 21.23 5.84
N ASN A 19 9.61 20.27 6.53
CA ASN A 19 9.32 19.95 7.93
C ASN A 19 7.82 19.61 8.19
N MET A 20 7.14 19.04 7.20
CA MET A 20 5.74 18.64 7.28
C MET A 20 5.63 17.12 7.29
N SER A 21 4.65 16.60 8.04
CA SER A 21 4.25 15.20 7.94
C SER A 21 3.18 15.04 6.86
N ALA A 22 3.12 13.85 6.25
CA ALA A 22 2.13 13.57 5.22
C ALA A 22 1.51 12.18 5.38
N ILE A 23 0.22 12.06 5.04
CA ILE A 23 -0.49 10.79 4.86
C ILE A 23 -1.09 10.83 3.46
N ILE A 24 -0.72 9.86 2.64
CA ILE A 24 -1.08 9.83 1.23
C ILE A 24 -1.63 8.46 0.88
N CYS A 25 -2.77 8.44 0.20
CA CYS A 25 -3.38 7.21 -0.26
C CYS A 25 -3.73 7.34 -1.75
N ALA A 26 -3.79 6.21 -2.44
CA ALA A 26 -4.33 6.13 -3.79
C ALA A 26 -5.17 4.87 -3.96
N ASN A 27 -6.27 4.98 -4.70
CA ASN A 27 -7.00 3.83 -5.17
C ASN A 27 -6.79 3.64 -6.68
N THR A 28 -7.23 2.51 -7.16
CA THR A 28 -7.32 2.24 -8.60
C THR A 28 -8.73 1.78 -8.92
N HIS A 29 -9.47 2.58 -9.68
CA HIS A 29 -10.76 2.17 -10.22
C HIS A 29 -10.60 1.56 -11.61
N GLY A 30 -11.65 0.94 -12.13
CA GLY A 30 -11.64 0.38 -13.46
C GLY A 30 -11.14 -1.05 -13.53
N ALA A 31 -10.61 -1.45 -14.65
CA ALA A 31 -10.19 -2.83 -14.94
C ALA A 31 -8.93 -3.30 -14.18
N ALA A 32 -8.33 -2.44 -13.38
CA ALA A 32 -7.16 -2.78 -12.56
C ALA A 32 -7.48 -3.40 -11.19
N GLN A 33 -8.71 -3.84 -10.97
CA GLN A 33 -9.08 -4.62 -9.80
C GLN A 33 -8.31 -5.95 -9.81
N ARG A 34 -7.52 -6.20 -8.77
CA ARG A 34 -6.64 -7.39 -8.67
C ARG A 34 -6.71 -8.08 -7.32
N VAL A 35 -7.30 -7.45 -6.31
CA VAL A 35 -7.30 -7.92 -4.92
C VAL A 35 -8.72 -8.34 -4.52
N ALA A 36 -8.85 -9.55 -3.96
CA ALA A 36 -10.12 -10.03 -3.42
C ALA A 36 -10.40 -9.40 -2.05
N PRO A 37 -11.67 -9.23 -1.68
CA PRO A 37 -12.07 -9.12 -0.28
C PRO A 37 -11.69 -10.39 0.50
N VAL A 38 -11.56 -10.29 1.81
CA VAL A 38 -11.39 -11.49 2.65
C VAL A 38 -12.58 -12.44 2.46
N GLY A 39 -12.29 -13.72 2.20
CA GLY A 39 -13.29 -14.73 1.88
C GLY A 39 -13.83 -14.69 0.44
N GLY A 40 -13.41 -13.70 -0.35
CA GLY A 40 -13.77 -13.62 -1.76
C GLY A 40 -12.80 -14.37 -2.66
N LYS A 41 -13.28 -14.94 -3.76
CA LYS A 41 -12.47 -15.61 -4.77
C LYS A 41 -12.34 -14.83 -6.09
N ARG A 42 -12.78 -13.57 -6.11
CA ARG A 42 -12.68 -12.69 -7.28
C ARG A 42 -12.15 -11.32 -6.87
N PRO A 43 -11.35 -10.68 -7.73
CA PRO A 43 -10.86 -9.34 -7.46
C PRO A 43 -12.02 -8.32 -7.42
N ARG A 44 -11.92 -7.37 -6.48
CA ARG A 44 -12.86 -6.26 -6.31
C ARG A 44 -12.17 -4.95 -6.04
N LEU A 45 -10.93 -4.97 -5.54
CA LEU A 45 -10.16 -3.78 -5.16
C LEU A 45 -8.85 -3.71 -5.95
N GLY A 46 -8.26 -2.53 -5.98
CA GLY A 46 -6.88 -2.32 -6.37
C GLY A 46 -5.91 -2.74 -5.26
N THR A 47 -4.63 -2.52 -5.47
CA THR A 47 -3.59 -2.72 -4.44
C THR A 47 -3.53 -1.58 -3.43
N ASN A 48 -4.26 -0.52 -3.65
CA ASN A 48 -4.60 0.60 -2.78
C ASN A 48 -3.50 0.97 -1.77
N PRO A 49 -2.43 1.64 -2.22
CA PRO A 49 -1.32 1.96 -1.36
C PRO A 49 -1.63 3.09 -0.38
N ILE A 50 -0.93 3.04 0.74
CA ILE A 50 -0.83 4.12 1.71
C ILE A 50 0.63 4.48 1.93
N CYS A 51 0.90 5.77 2.07
CA CYS A 51 2.20 6.28 2.47
C CYS A 51 2.04 7.20 3.68
N ILE A 52 2.95 7.09 4.63
CA ILE A 52 3.06 8.00 5.78
C ILE A 52 4.50 8.48 5.83
N GLY A 53 4.69 9.80 5.84
CA GLY A 53 5.99 10.44 5.98
C GLY A 53 6.04 11.34 7.21
N VAL A 54 7.11 11.21 7.98
CA VAL A 54 7.36 12.03 9.18
C VAL A 54 8.78 12.57 9.11
N PRO A 55 8.99 13.90 9.19
CA PRO A 55 10.33 14.50 9.22
C PRO A 55 11.00 14.30 10.58
N GLY A 56 12.31 14.51 10.66
CA GLY A 56 13.03 14.64 11.93
C GLY A 56 13.98 13.51 12.29
N GLY A 57 14.10 12.43 11.51
CA GLY A 57 15.10 11.38 11.76
C GLY A 57 16.53 11.88 11.57
N LYS A 58 17.50 11.29 12.29
CA LYS A 58 18.94 11.64 12.19
C LYS A 58 19.49 11.46 10.78
N ASN A 59 18.98 10.48 10.04
CA ASN A 59 19.43 10.11 8.70
C ASN A 59 18.43 10.52 7.61
N GLY A 60 17.46 11.35 7.91
CA GLY A 60 16.40 11.79 7.03
C GLY A 60 15.00 11.45 7.55
N PRO A 61 13.95 11.71 6.78
CA PRO A 61 12.59 11.43 7.19
C PRO A 61 12.30 9.94 7.26
N PHE A 62 11.38 9.53 8.12
CA PHE A 62 10.80 8.20 8.06
C PHE A 62 9.67 8.19 7.03
N VAL A 63 9.75 7.27 6.08
CA VAL A 63 8.74 7.10 5.03
C VAL A 63 8.31 5.64 4.96
N LEU A 64 7.06 5.40 5.30
CA LEU A 64 6.39 4.11 5.13
C LEU A 64 5.54 4.18 3.86
N ASP A 65 5.83 3.37 2.84
CA ASP A 65 5.11 3.35 1.56
C ASP A 65 4.86 1.89 1.14
N PHE A 66 3.59 1.45 1.19
CA PHE A 66 3.24 0.07 0.86
C PHE A 66 1.83 -0.06 0.27
N GLY A 67 1.62 -1.11 -0.53
CA GLY A 67 0.29 -1.53 -0.95
C GLY A 67 -0.41 -2.35 0.12
N THR A 68 -1.73 -2.26 0.21
CA THR A 68 -2.55 -3.01 1.17
C THR A 68 -2.83 -4.47 0.78
N SER A 69 -2.24 -4.91 -0.32
CA SER A 69 -2.27 -6.29 -0.81
C SER A 69 -1.03 -7.07 -0.38
N ALA A 70 -1.10 -8.39 -0.38
CA ALA A 70 0.03 -9.28 -0.08
C ALA A 70 1.22 -9.05 -1.02
N THR A 71 0.95 -8.62 -2.25
CA THR A 71 1.96 -8.25 -3.24
C THR A 71 1.42 -7.23 -4.25
N ALA A 72 2.31 -6.58 -4.98
CA ALA A 72 1.94 -5.77 -6.15
C ALA A 72 1.73 -6.65 -7.39
N GLU A 73 0.78 -6.29 -8.26
CA GLU A 73 0.55 -6.99 -9.54
C GLU A 73 1.83 -7.07 -10.39
N GLY A 74 2.61 -5.99 -10.43
CA GLY A 74 3.86 -5.96 -11.18
C GLY A 74 4.87 -7.03 -10.74
N LYS A 75 4.93 -7.38 -9.45
CA LYS A 75 5.79 -8.46 -8.95
C LYS A 75 5.33 -9.83 -9.44
N VAL A 76 4.02 -10.06 -9.49
CA VAL A 76 3.44 -11.30 -10.06
C VAL A 76 3.76 -11.39 -11.56
N ARG A 77 3.63 -10.28 -12.28
CA ARG A 77 3.94 -10.21 -13.72
C ARG A 77 5.41 -10.49 -14.02
N VAL A 78 6.33 -9.95 -13.22
CA VAL A 78 7.77 -10.25 -13.36
C VAL A 78 8.03 -11.75 -13.20
N LYS A 79 7.46 -12.39 -12.18
CA LYS A 79 7.57 -13.85 -11.97
C LYS A 79 6.99 -14.64 -13.14
N LYS A 80 5.82 -14.23 -13.65
CA LYS A 80 5.21 -14.84 -14.83
C LYS A 80 6.13 -14.80 -16.06
N ILE A 81 6.70 -13.62 -16.35
CA ILE A 81 7.61 -13.44 -17.50
C ILE A 81 8.88 -14.27 -17.34
N ALA A 82 9.40 -14.37 -16.12
CA ALA A 82 10.57 -15.18 -15.82
C ALA A 82 10.30 -16.69 -15.78
N GLY A 83 9.04 -17.13 -15.88
CA GLY A 83 8.65 -18.55 -15.74
C GLY A 83 8.82 -19.07 -14.31
N GLU A 84 8.86 -18.19 -13.32
CA GLU A 84 9.06 -18.50 -11.92
C GLU A 84 7.72 -18.54 -11.16
N LYS A 85 7.72 -19.28 -10.05
CA LYS A 85 6.61 -19.30 -9.10
C LYS A 85 6.60 -18.04 -8.24
N VAL A 86 5.40 -17.63 -7.81
CA VAL A 86 5.25 -16.62 -6.74
C VAL A 86 5.32 -17.30 -5.37
N PRO A 87 5.71 -16.56 -4.31
CA PRO A 87 5.60 -17.05 -2.94
C PRO A 87 4.18 -17.47 -2.57
N ASP A 88 4.07 -18.41 -1.65
CA ASP A 88 2.78 -18.81 -1.07
C ASP A 88 2.11 -17.63 -0.36
N GLY A 89 0.79 -17.61 -0.36
CA GLY A 89 0.01 -16.55 0.27
C GLY A 89 -0.12 -15.26 -0.56
N TRP A 90 0.35 -15.24 -1.81
CA TRP A 90 0.19 -14.09 -2.68
C TRP A 90 -1.07 -14.14 -3.53
N VAL A 91 -1.40 -15.31 -4.08
CA VAL A 91 -2.41 -15.46 -5.15
C VAL A 91 -3.36 -16.63 -4.83
N LEU A 92 -4.63 -16.43 -5.18
CA LEU A 92 -5.61 -17.50 -5.32
C LEU A 92 -5.88 -17.76 -6.81
N ASP A 93 -6.16 -19.02 -7.13
CA ASP A 93 -6.67 -19.42 -8.44
C ASP A 93 -8.12 -18.93 -8.65
N PRO A 94 -8.72 -19.12 -9.85
CA PRO A 94 -10.11 -18.75 -10.08
C PRO A 94 -11.13 -19.47 -9.20
N ASP A 95 -10.81 -20.60 -8.62
CA ASP A 95 -11.71 -21.36 -7.73
C ASP A 95 -11.59 -20.94 -6.27
N GLY A 96 -10.59 -20.10 -5.96
CA GLY A 96 -10.35 -19.56 -4.62
C GLY A 96 -9.34 -20.38 -3.81
N ASN A 97 -8.62 -21.31 -4.44
CA ASN A 97 -7.58 -22.08 -3.78
C ASN A 97 -6.23 -21.33 -3.81
N PRO A 98 -5.41 -21.43 -2.75
CA PRO A 98 -4.05 -20.90 -2.78
C PRO A 98 -3.24 -21.50 -3.94
N THR A 99 -2.50 -20.64 -4.65
CA THR A 99 -1.64 -21.07 -5.75
C THR A 99 -0.35 -20.26 -5.79
N ASN A 100 0.73 -20.88 -6.26
CA ASN A 100 2.00 -20.22 -6.55
C ASN A 100 2.27 -20.09 -8.07
N ASP A 101 1.28 -20.43 -8.92
CA ASP A 101 1.36 -20.21 -10.35
C ASP A 101 0.89 -18.79 -10.71
N PRO A 102 1.81 -17.89 -11.16
CA PRO A 102 1.45 -16.52 -11.51
C PRO A 102 0.49 -16.41 -12.71
N ASN A 103 0.37 -17.45 -13.54
CA ASN A 103 -0.53 -17.45 -14.68
C ASN A 103 -2.00 -17.39 -14.26
N GLN A 104 -2.33 -17.93 -13.09
CA GLN A 104 -3.71 -17.95 -12.58
C GLN A 104 -4.29 -16.53 -12.40
N LEU A 105 -3.44 -15.54 -12.10
CA LEU A 105 -3.89 -14.14 -11.99
C LEU A 105 -4.42 -13.55 -13.32
N TYR A 106 -4.02 -14.10 -14.45
CA TYR A 106 -4.29 -13.57 -15.78
C TYR A 106 -5.21 -14.47 -16.64
N GLY A 107 -5.82 -15.46 -16.02
CA GLY A 107 -6.78 -16.36 -16.66
C GLY A 107 -8.14 -15.70 -16.96
N ASP A 108 -9.02 -16.45 -17.57
CA ASP A 108 -10.43 -16.10 -17.75
C ASP A 108 -11.30 -17.27 -17.30
N PRO A 109 -11.97 -17.19 -16.15
CA PRO A 109 -11.95 -16.06 -15.21
C PRO A 109 -10.59 -15.91 -14.51
N PRO A 110 -10.21 -14.68 -14.07
CA PRO A 110 -8.94 -14.44 -13.42
C PRO A 110 -8.94 -14.91 -11.98
N GLY A 111 -7.78 -15.33 -11.50
CA GLY A 111 -7.46 -15.44 -10.09
C GLY A 111 -7.33 -14.06 -9.41
N THR A 112 -6.85 -14.03 -8.17
CA THR A 112 -6.79 -12.79 -7.40
C THR A 112 -5.59 -12.74 -6.47
N ILE A 113 -5.11 -11.54 -6.19
CA ILE A 113 -4.12 -11.27 -5.13
C ILE A 113 -4.85 -11.25 -3.78
N LEU A 114 -4.21 -11.74 -2.74
CA LEU A 114 -4.72 -11.67 -1.38
C LEU A 114 -4.47 -10.27 -0.75
N PRO A 115 -5.32 -9.82 0.19
CA PRO A 115 -4.96 -8.69 1.05
C PRO A 115 -3.74 -9.02 1.90
N MET A 116 -2.97 -8.01 2.32
CA MET A 116 -1.87 -8.21 3.25
C MET A 116 -2.37 -8.66 4.63
N GLY A 117 -1.51 -9.38 5.36
CA GLY A 117 -1.75 -9.74 6.76
C GLY A 117 -1.87 -11.25 7.03
N GLY A 118 -1.78 -12.13 6.02
CA GLY A 118 -1.87 -13.58 6.22
C GLY A 118 -3.15 -13.96 6.96
N ASP A 119 -3.05 -14.60 8.11
CA ASP A 119 -4.20 -14.98 8.97
C ASP A 119 -4.98 -13.74 9.49
N GLN A 120 -4.38 -12.58 9.43
CA GLN A 120 -4.97 -11.29 9.79
C GLN A 120 -5.32 -10.44 8.56
N ALA A 121 -5.54 -11.06 7.40
CA ALA A 121 -5.77 -10.37 6.12
C ALA A 121 -6.95 -9.38 6.15
N TYR A 122 -7.88 -9.52 7.10
CA TYR A 122 -8.94 -8.54 7.32
C TYR A 122 -8.43 -7.13 7.64
N LYS A 123 -7.19 -6.98 8.20
CA LYS A 123 -6.56 -5.69 8.47
C LYS A 123 -6.18 -5.01 7.16
N GLY A 124 -5.51 -5.72 6.26
CA GLY A 124 -5.17 -5.22 4.93
C GLY A 124 -6.41 -4.93 4.08
N PHE A 125 -7.40 -5.83 4.11
CA PHE A 125 -8.67 -5.61 3.45
C PHE A 125 -9.41 -4.37 3.99
N GLY A 126 -9.53 -4.25 5.31
CA GLY A 126 -10.19 -3.10 5.94
C GLY A 126 -9.53 -1.78 5.57
N LEU A 127 -8.19 -1.72 5.62
CA LEU A 127 -7.42 -0.54 5.22
C LEU A 127 -7.64 -0.22 3.74
N SER A 128 -7.57 -1.22 2.84
CA SER A 128 -7.83 -1.06 1.41
C SER A 128 -9.23 -0.51 1.14
N PHE A 129 -10.22 -1.03 1.86
CA PHE A 129 -11.62 -0.59 1.72
C PHE A 129 -11.82 0.86 2.17
N MET A 130 -11.17 1.28 3.26
CA MET A 130 -11.19 2.69 3.70
C MET A 130 -10.50 3.60 2.68
N ILE A 131 -9.39 3.17 2.08
CA ILE A 131 -8.68 3.92 1.03
C ILE A 131 -9.59 4.12 -0.20
N GLU A 132 -10.37 3.12 -0.60
CA GLU A 132 -11.37 3.28 -1.68
C GLU A 132 -12.34 4.42 -1.39
N MET A 133 -12.84 4.53 -0.17
CA MET A 133 -13.78 5.58 0.21
C MET A 133 -13.12 6.96 0.27
N LEU A 134 -11.92 7.06 0.85
CA LEU A 134 -11.18 8.32 0.94
C LEU A 134 -10.74 8.82 -0.44
N CYS A 135 -10.19 7.93 -1.26
CA CYS A 135 -9.68 8.30 -2.58
C CYS A 135 -10.80 8.38 -3.63
N GLY A 136 -11.73 7.43 -3.63
CA GLY A 136 -12.79 7.37 -4.62
C GLY A 136 -13.98 8.26 -4.26
N ALA A 137 -14.65 7.98 -3.16
CA ALA A 137 -15.89 8.65 -2.84
C ALA A 137 -15.71 10.09 -2.36
N LEU A 138 -14.81 10.32 -1.38
CA LEU A 138 -14.62 11.63 -0.78
C LEU A 138 -14.01 12.65 -1.76
N SER A 139 -13.08 12.22 -2.63
CA SER A 139 -12.41 13.11 -3.59
C SER A 139 -13.29 13.49 -4.81
N GLY A 140 -14.48 12.95 -4.93
CA GLY A 140 -15.31 13.08 -6.13
C GLY A 140 -14.80 12.22 -7.32
N GLY A 141 -13.88 11.29 -7.06
CA GLY A 141 -13.43 10.27 -8.00
C GLY A 141 -14.40 9.08 -8.04
N GLN A 142 -13.86 7.89 -8.29
CA GLN A 142 -14.64 6.66 -8.34
C GLN A 142 -14.01 5.58 -7.47
N CYS A 143 -14.86 4.86 -6.72
CA CYS A 143 -14.48 3.60 -6.11
C CYS A 143 -14.48 2.48 -7.14
N ALA A 144 -13.96 1.32 -6.77
CA ALA A 144 -14.09 0.09 -7.54
C ALA A 144 -15.58 -0.30 -7.67
N TYR A 145 -16.01 -0.69 -8.88
CA TYR A 145 -17.38 -1.14 -9.15
C TYR A 145 -17.42 -2.08 -10.36
N PRO A 146 -18.52 -2.82 -10.57
CA PRO A 146 -18.66 -3.72 -11.70
C PRO A 146 -18.63 -2.97 -13.05
N ASN A 147 -18.00 -3.58 -14.06
CA ASN A 147 -17.96 -3.06 -15.42
C ASN A 147 -17.52 -1.60 -15.52
N PRO A 148 -16.36 -1.26 -14.95
CA PRO A 148 -15.90 0.12 -14.93
C PRO A 148 -15.58 0.62 -16.34
N PRO A 149 -15.77 1.92 -16.62
CA PRO A 149 -15.40 2.47 -17.92
C PRO A 149 -13.88 2.47 -18.11
N ALA A 150 -13.46 2.35 -19.34
CA ALA A 150 -12.09 2.67 -19.73
C ALA A 150 -11.96 4.19 -19.97
N PRO A 151 -10.78 4.80 -19.74
CA PRO A 151 -9.57 4.17 -19.24
C PRO A 151 -9.57 3.95 -17.74
N VAL A 152 -8.69 3.04 -17.28
CA VAL A 152 -8.36 2.88 -15.85
C VAL A 152 -7.79 4.19 -15.31
N GLY A 153 -8.24 4.59 -14.13
CA GLY A 153 -7.77 5.79 -13.46
C GLY A 153 -7.45 5.56 -11.99
N ASN A 154 -6.82 6.56 -11.41
CA ASN A 154 -6.55 6.64 -9.98
C ASN A 154 -7.22 7.88 -9.40
N ALA A 155 -7.68 7.77 -8.16
CA ALA A 155 -7.91 8.92 -7.31
C ALA A 155 -6.89 8.88 -6.16
N ALA A 156 -6.54 10.04 -5.65
CA ALA A 156 -5.56 10.16 -4.58
C ALA A 156 -6.09 11.11 -3.51
N PHE A 157 -5.69 10.82 -2.28
CA PHE A 157 -6.03 11.61 -1.11
C PHE A 157 -4.75 11.98 -0.37
N PHE A 158 -4.58 13.27 -0.09
CA PHE A 158 -3.40 13.81 0.57
C PHE A 158 -3.81 14.57 1.84
N ILE A 159 -3.15 14.26 2.94
CA ILE A 159 -3.16 15.06 4.16
C ILE A 159 -1.73 15.52 4.39
N VAL A 160 -1.50 16.82 4.46
CA VAL A 160 -0.20 17.39 4.83
C VAL A 160 -0.40 18.16 6.13
N ILE A 161 0.42 17.84 7.13
CA ILE A 161 0.29 18.34 8.50
C ILE A 161 1.51 19.21 8.82
N ASN A 162 1.27 20.45 9.17
CA ASN A 162 2.31 21.35 9.66
C ASN A 162 2.44 21.21 11.18
N PRO A 163 3.56 20.65 11.71
CA PRO A 163 3.77 20.47 13.13
C PRO A 163 3.73 21.78 13.93
N SER A 164 4.03 22.92 13.29
CA SER A 164 4.01 24.23 13.95
C SER A 164 2.61 24.65 14.42
N GLN A 165 1.55 23.99 13.93
CA GLN A 165 0.17 24.22 14.39
C GLN A 165 -0.18 23.41 15.66
N TYR A 166 0.76 22.60 16.16
CA TYR A 166 0.60 21.73 17.32
C TYR A 166 1.72 21.98 18.33
N THR A 167 2.66 21.06 18.44
CA THR A 167 3.78 21.11 19.40
C THR A 167 5.07 21.74 18.84
N GLY A 168 5.10 22.03 17.55
CA GLY A 168 6.26 22.55 16.85
C GLY A 168 7.16 21.46 16.27
N PHE A 169 7.98 21.85 15.29
CA PHE A 169 8.87 20.93 14.60
C PHE A 169 9.98 20.39 15.50
N GLU A 170 10.56 21.22 16.38
CA GLU A 170 11.65 20.79 17.26
C GLU A 170 11.20 19.72 18.26
N HIS A 171 9.98 19.84 18.79
CA HIS A 171 9.42 18.79 19.63
C HIS A 171 9.21 17.49 18.83
N LEU A 172 8.58 17.57 17.65
CA LEU A 172 8.39 16.41 16.78
C LEU A 172 9.73 15.72 16.48
N LYS A 173 10.74 16.48 16.08
CA LYS A 173 12.07 15.97 15.78
C LYS A 173 12.69 15.25 16.97
N THR A 174 12.64 15.86 18.16
CA THR A 174 13.16 15.26 19.39
C THR A 174 12.50 13.91 19.69
N GLU A 175 11.17 13.84 19.60
CA GLU A 175 10.42 12.62 19.88
C GLU A 175 10.69 11.52 18.82
N VAL A 176 10.83 11.90 17.55
CA VAL A 176 11.18 10.96 16.47
C VAL A 176 12.57 10.38 16.69
N GLU A 177 13.57 11.22 17.01
CA GLU A 177 14.94 10.78 17.28
C GLU A 177 15.04 9.90 18.54
N ASN A 178 14.31 10.25 19.60
CA ASN A 178 14.23 9.43 20.81
C ASN A 178 13.60 8.07 20.56
N LEU A 179 12.52 8.03 19.78
CA LEU A 179 11.86 6.76 19.40
C LEU A 179 12.79 5.90 18.53
N GLU A 180 13.47 6.50 17.56
CA GLU A 180 14.45 5.80 16.71
C GLU A 180 15.53 5.15 17.56
N GLU A 181 16.13 5.90 18.48
CA GLU A 181 17.17 5.40 19.39
C GLU A 181 16.64 4.26 20.27
N TYR A 182 15.46 4.44 20.87
CA TYR A 182 14.85 3.43 21.72
C TYR A 182 14.59 2.11 20.98
N VAL A 183 14.07 2.18 19.76
CA VAL A 183 13.81 0.98 18.95
C VAL A 183 15.12 0.29 18.54
N ARG A 184 16.11 1.06 18.10
CA ARG A 184 17.40 0.52 17.65
C ARG A 184 18.22 -0.14 18.77
N THR A 185 18.00 0.26 20.01
CA THR A 185 18.70 -0.28 21.17
C THR A 185 18.05 -1.54 21.77
N VAL A 186 16.98 -2.06 21.15
CA VAL A 186 16.35 -3.30 21.61
C VAL A 186 17.35 -4.48 21.59
N PRO A 187 17.35 -5.37 22.59
CA PRO A 187 18.10 -6.62 22.50
C PRO A 187 17.66 -7.42 21.26
N ARG A 188 18.62 -7.79 20.43
CA ARG A 188 18.35 -8.44 19.15
C ARG A 188 18.29 -9.96 19.29
N ILE A 189 17.59 -10.60 18.36
CA ILE A 189 17.63 -12.05 18.19
C ILE A 189 19.00 -12.43 17.60
N ASP A 190 19.53 -13.61 17.94
CA ASP A 190 20.80 -14.09 17.41
C ASP A 190 20.82 -14.08 15.88
N GLY A 191 21.89 -13.52 15.30
CA GLY A 191 22.08 -13.44 13.85
C GLY A 191 21.40 -12.22 13.18
N VAL A 192 20.83 -11.30 13.95
CA VAL A 192 20.29 -10.01 13.44
C VAL A 192 21.26 -8.88 13.75
N ASP A 193 21.77 -8.22 12.71
CA ASP A 193 22.77 -7.15 12.86
C ASP A 193 22.15 -5.76 13.11
N GLU A 194 20.93 -5.50 12.63
CA GLU A 194 20.22 -4.23 12.80
C GLU A 194 18.71 -4.45 12.96
N VAL A 195 18.05 -3.49 13.63
CA VAL A 195 16.59 -3.36 13.73
C VAL A 195 16.16 -2.08 13.04
#